data_1fe3d2da9b52ddc3bf8c9b2a4c1b4dfc
#
_entry.id   1fe3d2da9b52ddc3bf8c9b2a4c1b4dfc
#
_cell.length_a   1.000
_cell.length_b   1.000
_cell.length_c   1.000
_cell.angle_alpha   90.00
_cell.angle_beta   90.00
_cell.angle_gamma   90.00
#
_symmetry.space_group_name_H-M   'P 1'
#
loop_
_entity.id
_entity.type
_entity.pdbx_description
1 polymer ?
#
loop_
_entity_poly.entity_id
_entity_poly.type
_entity_poly.pdbx_seq_one_letter_code
_entity_poly.pdbx_strand_id
1 'polypeptide(L)'
;MNIVTSRRHRLAPPLSVVRVMRQATLLAISGLPCGVIAEESDRLAEPAGAAPEKPWLITPTVSSNPKLGTEVGVLAAYLKQLDAHSTPSMTGLSATYSDTDSSTLALFSQLYWGGDGHRLALLAATAEVNNEYDDFLGSGQSAETRDSVHTVGFRYLTRLSAGGWFAGAQAVSTNYVIGADGALNGLLNQIGLSGFDAIGIGLVLEHDATNHQRDPSSGHRFTLHNFAYRESLGGESSFDVGYAQMNWYTTFRALTSTRAPQAAVIGVQIKGRLTNDAPLSGYSSVSLPGYTVGNYLATRYSHVLVDGRIPLSGGFGVVAFAGVGCLYGHDIAQRSLSCGDAVYPSAGFGLSYMLKKEASIVIRLELAKGKNDNEALYLRFGHSF
;
A
#
# COMPACT_ATOMS: atom_id res chain seq x y z
N MET A 1 22.33 55.88 42.65
CA MET A 1 21.88 56.05 41.26
C MET A 1 21.48 54.68 40.74
N ASN A 2 20.22 54.31 40.99
CA ASN A 2 19.66 52.98 40.75
C ASN A 2 19.04 52.92 39.35
N ILE A 3 19.50 52.04 38.51
CA ILE A 3 18.89 51.73 37.21
C ILE A 3 18.04 50.48 37.38
N VAL A 4 16.70 50.70 37.33
CA VAL A 4 15.69 49.65 37.33
C VAL A 4 15.58 49.09 35.91
N THR A 5 15.96 47.82 35.71
CA THR A 5 15.72 47.10 34.45
C THR A 5 14.36 46.44 34.50
N SER A 6 13.42 46.98 33.72
CA SER A 6 12.08 46.44 33.46
C SER A 6 12.17 45.11 32.65
N ARG A 7 11.79 44.00 33.29
CA ARG A 7 11.49 42.73 32.57
C ARG A 7 10.15 42.87 31.89
N ARG A 8 10.15 42.93 30.55
CA ARG A 8 8.96 42.72 29.74
C ARG A 8 8.65 41.22 29.69
N HIS A 9 7.56 40.80 30.31
CA HIS A 9 6.90 39.51 30.05
C HIS A 9 6.42 39.49 28.62
N ARG A 10 7.03 38.68 27.80
CA ARG A 10 6.44 38.29 26.51
C ARG A 10 5.41 37.23 26.79
N LEU A 11 4.16 37.58 26.59
CA LEU A 11 3.03 36.65 26.48
C LEU A 11 3.29 35.75 25.28
N ALA A 12 3.30 34.43 25.50
CA ALA A 12 3.34 33.42 24.43
C ALA A 12 2.05 33.56 23.59
N PRO A 13 2.15 33.46 22.25
CA PRO A 13 0.97 33.40 21.41
C PRO A 13 0.21 32.09 21.64
N PRO A 14 -1.11 32.04 21.43
CA PRO A 14 -1.90 30.84 21.62
C PRO A 14 -1.48 29.78 20.59
N LEU A 15 -1.42 28.54 21.04
CA LEU A 15 -1.19 27.35 20.27
C LEU A 15 -2.13 27.33 19.06
N SER A 16 -1.62 27.70 17.91
CA SER A 16 -2.26 27.38 16.63
C SER A 16 -2.00 25.90 16.35
N VAL A 17 -3.08 25.14 16.37
CA VAL A 17 -3.18 23.77 15.88
C VAL A 17 -2.94 23.81 14.36
N VAL A 18 -1.69 23.80 13.92
CA VAL A 18 -1.19 23.35 12.61
C VAL A 18 0.35 23.41 12.69
N ARG A 19 0.96 22.35 13.18
CA ARG A 19 2.32 21.99 12.83
C ARG A 19 2.33 20.48 12.63
N VAL A 20 1.83 20.07 11.48
CA VAL A 20 2.18 18.76 10.92
C VAL A 20 3.66 18.83 10.56
N MET A 21 4.49 18.17 11.34
CA MET A 21 5.92 18.07 11.06
C MET A 21 6.09 17.21 9.80
N ARG A 22 6.51 17.85 8.72
CA ARG A 22 7.00 17.20 7.50
C ARG A 22 8.37 16.60 7.83
N GLN A 23 8.46 15.30 8.01
CA GLN A 23 9.75 14.61 8.13
C GLN A 23 10.10 13.91 6.81
N ALA A 24 11.37 14.05 6.46
CA ALA A 24 12.00 13.59 5.25
C ALA A 24 11.65 12.16 4.86
N THR A 25 11.16 11.99 3.65
CA THR A 25 10.83 10.69 3.07
C THR A 25 11.85 10.36 1.99
N LEU A 26 12.80 9.52 2.32
CA LEU A 26 13.63 8.86 1.34
C LEU A 26 12.83 7.71 0.72
N LEU A 27 12.52 7.87 -0.55
CA LEU A 27 12.33 6.84 -1.56
C LEU A 27 11.36 5.69 -1.31
N ALA A 28 10.17 5.90 -1.78
CA ALA A 28 9.11 4.91 -1.83
C ALA A 28 8.91 4.27 -3.21
N ILE A 29 9.91 3.56 -3.75
CA ILE A 29 9.65 2.75 -4.94
C ILE A 29 9.45 1.29 -4.62
N SER A 30 9.89 0.84 -3.47
CA SER A 30 9.38 -0.40 -2.91
C SER A 30 7.89 -0.31 -2.52
N GLY A 31 7.28 0.86 -2.62
CA GLY A 31 5.91 1.14 -2.23
C GLY A 31 5.05 1.80 -3.28
N LEU A 32 5.56 2.10 -4.45
CA LEU A 32 4.63 2.20 -5.57
C LEU A 32 4.05 0.82 -5.84
N PRO A 33 2.81 0.82 -6.18
CA PRO A 33 1.86 -0.23 -5.93
C PRO A 33 2.08 -1.55 -6.64
N CYS A 34 3.30 -1.97 -6.94
CA CYS A 34 3.49 -3.39 -7.21
C CYS A 34 3.21 -4.23 -5.94
N GLY A 35 3.47 -3.69 -4.75
CA GLY A 35 2.99 -4.26 -3.47
C GLY A 35 1.52 -3.92 -3.20
N VAL A 36 1.12 -2.66 -3.37
CA VAL A 36 -0.28 -2.21 -3.19
C VAL A 36 -1.17 -2.74 -4.32
N ILE A 37 -0.69 -2.91 -5.54
CA ILE A 37 -1.48 -3.47 -6.64
C ILE A 37 -1.46 -5.00 -6.63
N ALA A 38 -0.39 -5.64 -6.15
CA ALA A 38 -0.48 -7.05 -5.81
C ALA A 38 -1.35 -7.27 -4.57
N GLU A 39 -1.40 -6.33 -3.65
CA GLU A 39 -2.24 -6.36 -2.46
C GLU A 39 -3.68 -5.95 -2.78
N GLU A 40 -3.91 -5.02 -3.70
CA GLU A 40 -5.23 -4.65 -4.20
C GLU A 40 -5.72 -5.60 -5.30
N SER A 41 -4.84 -6.25 -6.06
CA SER A 41 -5.21 -7.28 -7.03
C SER A 41 -5.63 -8.59 -6.39
N ASP A 42 -5.15 -8.93 -5.21
CA ASP A 42 -5.59 -10.12 -4.47
C ASP A 42 -6.99 -9.96 -3.83
N ARG A 43 -7.57 -8.74 -3.85
CA ARG A 43 -8.79 -8.42 -3.08
C ARG A 43 -10.10 -8.58 -3.84
N LEU A 44 -10.08 -9.12 -5.06
CA LEU A 44 -11.25 -8.98 -5.92
C LEU A 44 -11.73 -10.30 -6.54
N ALA A 45 -12.39 -11.19 -5.79
CA ALA A 45 -13.17 -12.24 -6.41
C ALA A 45 -14.25 -12.86 -5.52
N GLU A 46 -15.47 -12.86 -5.99
CA GLU A 46 -16.65 -13.51 -5.42
C GLU A 46 -17.01 -14.79 -6.16
N PRO A 47 -17.65 -15.80 -5.55
CA PRO A 47 -18.29 -16.87 -6.30
C PRO A 47 -19.38 -16.26 -7.20
N ALA A 48 -19.52 -16.83 -8.38
CA ALA A 48 -20.35 -16.34 -9.48
C ALA A 48 -21.73 -15.84 -9.04
N GLY A 49 -21.82 -14.54 -8.79
CA GLY A 49 -23.07 -13.80 -8.72
C GLY A 49 -23.48 -13.34 -10.12
N ALA A 50 -24.75 -13.01 -10.32
CA ALA A 50 -25.20 -12.44 -11.57
C ALA A 50 -24.38 -11.21 -11.95
N ALA A 51 -24.13 -11.02 -13.25
CA ALA A 51 -23.41 -9.82 -13.74
C ALA A 51 -24.09 -8.56 -13.17
N PRO A 52 -23.33 -7.59 -12.69
CA PRO A 52 -23.90 -6.40 -12.07
C PRO A 52 -24.80 -5.66 -13.07
N GLU A 53 -26.04 -5.33 -12.70
CA GLU A 53 -26.99 -4.59 -13.54
C GLU A 53 -26.41 -3.26 -14.05
N LYS A 54 -25.49 -2.65 -13.26
CA LYS A 54 -24.74 -1.45 -13.65
C LYS A 54 -23.24 -1.78 -13.63
N PRO A 55 -22.62 -1.99 -14.78
CA PRO A 55 -21.23 -2.42 -14.85
C PRO A 55 -20.23 -1.33 -14.47
N TRP A 56 -20.63 -0.06 -14.49
CA TRP A 56 -19.77 1.07 -14.16
C TRP A 56 -19.73 1.35 -12.67
N LEU A 57 -18.53 1.58 -12.16
CA LEU A 57 -18.24 2.12 -10.84
C LEU A 57 -17.47 3.44 -11.04
N ILE A 58 -18.03 4.56 -10.60
CA ILE A 58 -17.33 5.85 -10.61
C ILE A 58 -17.46 6.42 -9.21
N THR A 59 -16.33 6.75 -8.59
CA THR A 59 -16.31 7.22 -7.22
C THR A 59 -15.18 8.23 -7.01
N PRO A 60 -15.43 9.32 -6.26
CA PRO A 60 -14.36 10.20 -5.81
C PRO A 60 -13.45 9.45 -4.83
N THR A 61 -12.19 9.85 -4.80
CA THR A 61 -11.18 9.37 -3.85
C THR A 61 -10.62 10.55 -3.06
N VAL A 62 -10.29 10.33 -1.80
CA VAL A 62 -9.56 11.28 -0.97
C VAL A 62 -8.60 10.51 -0.08
N SER A 63 -7.36 10.96 0.01
CA SER A 63 -6.38 10.43 0.93
C SER A 63 -5.49 11.54 1.45
N SER A 64 -4.84 11.31 2.56
CA SER A 64 -3.83 12.22 3.09
C SER A 64 -2.72 11.42 3.72
N ASN A 65 -1.50 11.71 3.34
CA ASN A 65 -0.31 11.11 3.91
C ASN A 65 0.85 12.12 3.91
N PRO A 66 1.88 11.91 4.75
CA PRO A 66 2.96 12.88 4.89
C PRO A 66 3.76 13.14 3.59
N LYS A 67 3.76 12.21 2.64
CA LYS A 67 4.52 12.33 1.39
C LYS A 67 3.76 13.10 0.31
N LEU A 68 2.51 12.76 0.08
CA LEU A 68 1.70 13.28 -1.02
C LEU A 68 0.78 14.43 -0.57
N GLY A 69 0.82 14.80 0.73
CA GLY A 69 -0.13 15.74 1.28
C GLY A 69 -1.56 15.23 1.25
N THR A 70 -2.52 16.11 1.00
CA THR A 70 -3.94 15.74 0.81
C THR A 70 -4.22 15.58 -0.67
N GLU A 71 -4.58 14.37 -1.07
CA GLU A 71 -4.94 14.02 -2.44
C GLU A 71 -6.44 13.96 -2.61
N VAL A 72 -6.91 14.44 -3.74
CA VAL A 72 -8.27 14.22 -4.24
C VAL A 72 -8.20 13.57 -5.61
N GLY A 73 -9.17 12.74 -5.94
CA GLY A 73 -9.12 12.05 -7.22
C GLY A 73 -10.43 11.40 -7.61
N VAL A 74 -10.36 10.57 -8.63
CA VAL A 74 -11.47 9.78 -9.13
C VAL A 74 -11.00 8.38 -9.50
N LEU A 75 -11.80 7.39 -9.16
CA LEU A 75 -11.72 6.02 -9.66
C LEU A 75 -12.90 5.76 -10.58
N ALA A 76 -12.63 5.34 -11.80
CA ALA A 76 -13.61 4.86 -12.75
C ALA A 76 -13.28 3.41 -13.13
N ALA A 77 -14.19 2.48 -12.92
CA ALA A 77 -13.97 1.08 -13.22
C ALA A 77 -15.18 0.45 -13.93
N TYR A 78 -14.90 -0.51 -14.79
CA TYR A 78 -15.87 -1.31 -15.52
C TYR A 78 -15.78 -2.76 -15.07
N LEU A 79 -16.90 -3.31 -14.65
CA LEU A 79 -17.05 -4.68 -14.18
C LEU A 79 -17.68 -5.52 -15.28
N LYS A 80 -17.08 -6.66 -15.61
CA LYS A 80 -17.56 -7.60 -16.61
C LYS A 80 -17.32 -9.03 -16.17
N GLN A 81 -18.36 -9.83 -16.17
CA GLN A 81 -18.22 -11.27 -16.01
C GLN A 81 -17.81 -11.90 -17.33
N LEU A 82 -16.68 -12.60 -17.36
CA LEU A 82 -16.13 -13.21 -18.57
C LEU A 82 -16.76 -14.58 -18.85
N ASP A 83 -17.16 -15.31 -17.80
CA ASP A 83 -17.92 -16.56 -17.88
C ASP A 83 -18.87 -16.71 -16.68
N ALA A 84 -19.83 -17.63 -16.78
CA ALA A 84 -20.90 -17.77 -15.80
C ALA A 84 -20.43 -18.23 -14.39
N HIS A 85 -19.22 -18.75 -14.25
CA HIS A 85 -18.73 -19.35 -13.02
C HIS A 85 -17.52 -18.61 -12.45
N SER A 86 -17.08 -17.56 -13.11
CA SER A 86 -15.95 -16.75 -12.65
C SER A 86 -16.42 -15.47 -11.99
N THR A 87 -15.60 -14.99 -11.10
CA THR A 87 -15.69 -13.68 -10.51
C THR A 87 -15.81 -12.58 -11.58
N PRO A 88 -16.64 -11.56 -11.39
CA PRO A 88 -16.67 -10.41 -12.30
C PRO A 88 -15.26 -9.77 -12.41
N SER A 89 -14.72 -9.73 -13.59
CA SER A 89 -13.48 -9.02 -13.91
C SER A 89 -13.67 -7.51 -13.79
N MET A 90 -12.60 -6.78 -13.46
CA MET A 90 -12.64 -5.34 -13.31
C MET A 90 -11.48 -4.70 -14.07
N THR A 91 -11.77 -3.66 -14.86
CA THR A 91 -10.76 -2.80 -15.48
C THR A 91 -11.08 -1.36 -15.08
N GLY A 92 -10.09 -0.62 -14.63
CA GLY A 92 -10.32 0.73 -14.11
C GLY A 92 -9.16 1.68 -14.35
N LEU A 93 -9.49 2.96 -14.19
CA LEU A 93 -8.59 4.09 -14.23
C LEU A 93 -8.73 4.86 -12.93
N SER A 94 -7.61 5.20 -12.31
CA SER A 94 -7.54 6.10 -11.15
C SER A 94 -6.69 7.31 -11.51
N ALA A 95 -7.15 8.50 -11.14
CA ALA A 95 -6.40 9.74 -11.27
C ALA A 95 -6.51 10.52 -9.98
N THR A 96 -5.37 11.00 -9.45
CA THR A 96 -5.31 11.82 -8.23
C THR A 96 -4.45 13.06 -8.44
N TYR A 97 -4.75 14.10 -7.67
CA TYR A 97 -3.97 15.32 -7.59
C TYR A 97 -3.93 15.79 -6.13
N SER A 98 -2.79 16.30 -5.69
CA SER A 98 -2.57 16.67 -4.30
C SER A 98 -2.28 18.16 -4.10
N ASP A 99 -2.37 18.62 -2.86
CA ASP A 99 -2.02 19.98 -2.43
C ASP A 99 -0.50 20.29 -2.50
N THR A 100 0.33 19.28 -2.75
CA THR A 100 1.77 19.43 -3.07
C THR A 100 2.03 19.51 -4.57
N ASP A 101 1.01 19.73 -5.40
CA ASP A 101 1.10 19.68 -6.88
C ASP A 101 1.59 18.31 -7.41
N SER A 102 1.40 17.24 -6.61
CA SER A 102 1.70 15.89 -7.06
C SER A 102 0.51 15.31 -7.81
N SER A 103 0.77 14.46 -8.79
CA SER A 103 -0.27 13.80 -9.58
C SER A 103 0.03 12.32 -9.80
N THR A 104 -1.02 11.51 -9.84
CA THR A 104 -0.91 10.08 -10.17
C THR A 104 -2.00 9.70 -11.17
N LEU A 105 -1.62 8.87 -12.14
CA LEU A 105 -2.54 8.24 -13.08
C LEU A 105 -2.24 6.75 -13.12
N ALA A 106 -3.23 5.90 -12.93
CA ALA A 106 -3.09 4.45 -12.96
C ALA A 106 -4.21 3.79 -13.75
N LEU A 107 -3.85 2.91 -14.66
CA LEU A 107 -4.73 1.97 -15.35
C LEU A 107 -4.46 0.58 -14.78
N PHE A 108 -5.52 -0.12 -14.39
CA PHE A 108 -5.42 -1.47 -13.86
C PHE A 108 -6.49 -2.39 -14.41
N SER A 109 -6.19 -3.67 -14.46
CA SER A 109 -7.16 -4.68 -14.87
C SER A 109 -6.95 -5.96 -14.07
N GLN A 110 -8.07 -6.58 -13.67
CA GLN A 110 -8.13 -7.87 -12.99
C GLN A 110 -9.12 -8.74 -13.70
N LEU A 111 -8.64 -9.76 -14.37
CA LEU A 111 -9.42 -10.63 -15.21
C LEU A 111 -9.46 -12.04 -14.60
N TYR A 112 -10.66 -12.61 -14.56
CA TYR A 112 -10.95 -13.93 -14.02
C TYR A 112 -11.75 -14.73 -15.04
N TRP A 113 -11.31 -15.96 -15.34
CA TRP A 113 -12.01 -16.86 -16.24
C TRP A 113 -11.74 -18.32 -15.92
N GLY A 114 -12.53 -19.23 -16.55
CA GLY A 114 -12.41 -20.66 -16.32
C GLY A 114 -12.82 -21.08 -14.91
N GLY A 115 -13.91 -20.49 -14.36
CA GLY A 115 -14.34 -20.74 -12.99
C GLY A 115 -13.29 -20.31 -11.98
N ASP A 116 -12.70 -19.11 -12.17
CA ASP A 116 -11.56 -18.58 -11.40
C ASP A 116 -10.31 -19.44 -11.44
N GLY A 117 -10.22 -20.35 -12.40
CA GLY A 117 -9.03 -21.17 -12.64
C GLY A 117 -7.87 -20.36 -13.22
N HIS A 118 -8.15 -19.20 -13.81
CA HIS A 118 -7.18 -18.29 -14.38
C HIS A 118 -7.39 -16.89 -13.83
N ARG A 119 -6.31 -16.26 -13.40
CA ARG A 119 -6.30 -14.92 -12.82
C ARG A 119 -5.21 -14.09 -13.50
N LEU A 120 -5.55 -12.94 -14.07
CA LEU A 120 -4.60 -12.02 -14.69
C LEU A 120 -4.76 -10.63 -14.08
N ALA A 121 -3.70 -10.09 -13.53
CA ALA A 121 -3.61 -8.71 -13.09
C ALA A 121 -2.66 -7.93 -14.01
N LEU A 122 -3.09 -6.74 -14.44
CA LEU A 122 -2.33 -5.79 -15.25
C LEU A 122 -2.31 -4.44 -14.55
N LEU A 123 -1.19 -3.74 -14.69
CA LEU A 123 -1.01 -2.38 -14.20
C LEU A 123 -0.20 -1.56 -15.18
N ALA A 124 -0.58 -0.30 -15.36
CA ALA A 124 0.29 0.76 -15.88
C ALA A 124 0.02 2.03 -15.06
N ALA A 125 1.05 2.64 -14.52
CA ALA A 125 0.92 3.84 -13.70
C ALA A 125 2.03 4.83 -13.97
N THR A 126 1.70 6.12 -13.82
CA THR A 126 2.66 7.23 -13.81
C THR A 126 2.34 8.16 -12.64
N ALA A 127 3.37 8.71 -12.03
CA ALA A 127 3.23 9.68 -10.95
C ALA A 127 4.34 10.73 -11.03
N GLU A 128 3.97 11.97 -10.73
CA GLU A 128 4.88 13.08 -10.44
C GLU A 128 4.64 13.48 -8.99
N VAL A 129 5.67 13.44 -8.16
CA VAL A 129 5.56 13.68 -6.73
C VAL A 129 6.53 14.78 -6.32
N ASN A 130 6.01 15.91 -5.88
CA ASN A 130 6.80 16.99 -5.32
C ASN A 130 6.96 16.78 -3.81
N ASN A 131 8.20 16.71 -3.36
CA ASN A 131 8.55 16.50 -1.96
C ASN A 131 9.27 17.73 -1.42
N GLU A 132 8.85 18.17 -0.24
CA GLU A 132 9.55 19.15 0.58
C GLU A 132 10.07 18.46 1.84
N TYR A 133 11.36 18.56 2.09
CA TYR A 133 12.01 17.99 3.26
C TYR A 133 12.51 19.10 4.16
N ASP A 134 12.12 19.13 5.43
CA ASP A 134 12.64 20.07 6.44
C ASP A 134 14.03 19.65 6.93
N ASP A 135 14.32 18.35 6.94
CA ASP A 135 15.59 17.76 7.37
C ASP A 135 15.98 16.64 6.40
N PHE A 136 16.59 17.01 5.28
CA PHE A 136 17.00 16.06 4.25
C PHE A 136 18.11 15.13 4.73
N LEU A 137 17.85 13.85 4.82
CA LEU A 137 18.80 12.82 5.27
C LEU A 137 19.36 13.04 6.69
N GLY A 138 18.65 13.76 7.56
CA GLY A 138 19.15 14.10 8.89
C GLY A 138 20.27 15.14 8.87
N SER A 139 20.39 15.92 7.81
CA SER A 139 21.43 16.95 7.63
C SER A 139 21.10 18.28 8.31
N GLY A 140 19.87 18.47 8.79
CA GLY A 140 19.36 19.74 9.27
C GLY A 140 19.11 20.77 8.16
N GLN A 141 19.19 20.37 6.88
CA GLN A 141 18.95 21.24 5.72
C GLN A 141 17.62 20.88 5.06
N SER A 142 16.87 21.89 4.66
CA SER A 142 15.69 21.68 3.81
C SER A 142 16.10 21.32 2.40
N ALA A 143 15.27 20.49 1.72
CA ALA A 143 15.45 20.12 0.34
C ALA A 143 14.11 19.93 -0.36
N GLU A 144 14.06 20.28 -1.63
CA GLU A 144 12.92 20.01 -2.50
C GLU A 144 13.35 19.01 -3.57
N THR A 145 12.56 17.94 -3.79
CA THR A 145 12.78 16.99 -4.86
C THR A 145 11.50 16.78 -5.65
N ARG A 146 11.66 16.43 -6.91
CA ARG A 146 10.58 15.96 -7.78
C ARG A 146 10.87 14.52 -8.17
N ASP A 147 9.98 13.64 -7.77
CA ASP A 147 10.07 12.22 -8.10
C ASP A 147 9.14 11.94 -9.28
N SER A 148 9.67 11.38 -10.35
CA SER A 148 8.90 10.89 -11.49
C SER A 148 8.94 9.38 -11.53
N VAL A 149 7.78 8.76 -11.72
CA VAL A 149 7.64 7.31 -11.70
C VAL A 149 6.80 6.83 -12.85
N HIS A 150 7.31 5.83 -13.58
CA HIS A 150 6.56 5.09 -14.57
C HIS A 150 6.68 3.61 -14.26
N THR A 151 5.56 2.90 -14.16
CA THR A 151 5.58 1.47 -13.89
C THR A 151 4.57 0.72 -14.76
N VAL A 152 4.96 -0.45 -15.21
CA VAL A 152 4.08 -1.41 -15.89
C VAL A 152 4.33 -2.77 -15.28
N GLY A 153 3.25 -3.51 -14.99
CA GLY A 153 3.35 -4.82 -14.38
C GLY A 153 2.25 -5.75 -14.81
N PHE A 154 2.54 -7.04 -14.75
CA PHE A 154 1.53 -8.07 -14.88
C PHE A 154 1.80 -9.23 -13.92
N ARG A 155 0.74 -9.94 -13.57
CA ARG A 155 0.76 -11.22 -12.84
C ARG A 155 -0.29 -12.14 -13.44
N TYR A 156 0.12 -13.35 -13.77
CA TYR A 156 -0.77 -14.40 -14.23
C TYR A 156 -0.67 -15.63 -13.33
N LEU A 157 -1.81 -16.15 -12.90
CA LEU A 157 -1.93 -17.35 -12.09
C LEU A 157 -2.87 -18.34 -12.77
N THR A 158 -2.54 -19.62 -12.69
CA THR A 158 -3.38 -20.72 -13.11
C THR A 158 -3.56 -21.72 -11.98
N ARG A 159 -4.77 -22.27 -11.85
CA ARG A 159 -5.08 -23.29 -10.84
C ARG A 159 -4.37 -24.59 -11.18
N LEU A 160 -3.62 -25.13 -10.21
CA LEU A 160 -2.90 -26.40 -10.37
C LEU A 160 -3.76 -27.61 -10.06
N SER A 161 -4.71 -27.48 -9.11
CA SER A 161 -5.53 -28.59 -8.64
C SER A 161 -6.83 -28.06 -8.00
N ALA A 162 -7.78 -28.97 -7.73
CA ALA A 162 -9.01 -28.67 -7.01
C ALA A 162 -8.80 -28.22 -5.54
N GLY A 163 -7.56 -28.35 -5.00
CA GLY A 163 -7.23 -28.00 -3.62
C GLY A 163 -6.91 -26.52 -3.38
N GLY A 164 -7.25 -25.61 -4.31
CA GLY A 164 -7.04 -24.17 -4.12
C GLY A 164 -5.60 -23.68 -4.37
N TRP A 165 -4.74 -24.51 -4.92
CA TRP A 165 -3.38 -24.13 -5.31
C TRP A 165 -3.33 -23.49 -6.68
N PHE A 166 -2.62 -22.37 -6.76
CA PHE A 166 -2.32 -21.63 -7.99
C PHE A 166 -0.82 -21.44 -8.12
N ALA A 167 -0.33 -21.45 -9.34
CA ALA A 167 1.02 -21.04 -9.65
C ALA A 167 1.03 -20.16 -10.90
N GLY A 168 2.05 -19.33 -11.03
CA GLY A 168 2.16 -18.46 -12.17
C GLY A 168 3.43 -17.65 -12.20
N ALA A 169 3.43 -16.65 -13.05
CA ALA A 169 4.53 -15.75 -13.27
C ALA A 169 4.09 -14.30 -13.21
N GLN A 170 5.04 -13.43 -12.94
CA GLN A 170 4.85 -11.99 -12.89
C GLN A 170 6.07 -11.28 -13.49
N ALA A 171 5.85 -10.06 -13.98
CA ALA A 171 6.92 -9.17 -14.37
C ALA A 171 6.54 -7.72 -14.04
N VAL A 172 7.55 -6.90 -13.84
CA VAL A 172 7.42 -5.47 -13.61
C VAL A 172 8.56 -4.73 -14.28
N SER A 173 8.24 -3.59 -14.87
CA SER A 173 9.21 -2.58 -15.30
C SER A 173 8.88 -1.29 -14.57
N THR A 174 9.86 -0.71 -13.90
CA THR A 174 9.72 0.54 -13.17
C THR A 174 10.88 1.45 -13.52
N ASN A 175 10.56 2.63 -14.07
CA ASN A 175 11.48 3.74 -14.18
C ASN A 175 11.14 4.75 -13.09
N TYR A 176 12.13 5.09 -12.29
CA TYR A 176 12.02 6.05 -11.20
C TYR A 176 13.16 7.04 -11.26
N VAL A 177 12.83 8.31 -11.30
CA VAL A 177 13.80 9.39 -11.33
C VAL A 177 13.54 10.34 -10.17
N ILE A 178 14.59 10.66 -9.41
CA ILE A 178 14.58 11.72 -8.41
C ILE A 178 15.33 12.90 -8.96
N GLY A 179 14.61 13.99 -9.22
CA GLY A 179 15.16 15.27 -9.63
C GLY A 179 15.24 16.23 -8.43
N ALA A 180 16.25 17.10 -8.44
CA ALA A 180 16.37 18.21 -7.52
C ALA A 180 17.10 19.36 -8.21
N ASP A 181 16.95 20.58 -7.69
CA ASP A 181 17.61 21.74 -8.28
C ASP A 181 19.06 21.90 -7.81
N GLY A 182 19.92 22.45 -8.67
CA GLY A 182 21.26 22.89 -8.36
C GLY A 182 22.21 21.82 -7.79
N ALA A 183 22.92 22.16 -6.71
CA ALA A 183 23.92 21.31 -6.08
C ALA A 183 23.32 20.03 -5.47
N LEU A 184 22.06 20.05 -5.07
CA LEU A 184 21.38 18.90 -4.47
C LEU A 184 21.29 17.74 -5.49
N ASN A 185 21.03 18.02 -6.75
CA ASN A 185 20.99 16.99 -7.79
C ASN A 185 22.35 16.26 -7.93
N GLY A 186 23.45 17.02 -7.85
CA GLY A 186 24.80 16.44 -7.85
C GLY A 186 25.05 15.54 -6.63
N LEU A 187 24.57 15.95 -5.45
CA LEU A 187 24.67 15.15 -4.23
C LEU A 187 23.85 13.86 -4.32
N LEU A 188 22.62 13.94 -4.83
CA LEU A 188 21.74 12.77 -5.03
C LEU A 188 22.41 11.70 -5.92
N ASN A 189 23.02 12.15 -7.04
CA ASN A 189 23.78 11.27 -7.93
C ASN A 189 24.97 10.63 -7.23
N GLN A 190 25.72 11.43 -6.46
CA GLN A 190 26.92 10.96 -5.77
C GLN A 190 26.63 9.89 -4.71
N ILE A 191 25.50 9.99 -4.01
CA ILE A 191 25.09 9.02 -2.98
C ILE A 191 24.19 7.88 -3.52
N GLY A 192 23.95 7.83 -4.85
CA GLY A 192 23.14 6.79 -5.47
C GLY A 192 21.64 6.91 -5.19
N LEU A 193 21.14 8.12 -4.99
CA LEU A 193 19.73 8.44 -4.74
C LEU A 193 19.06 9.20 -5.89
N SER A 194 19.53 9.04 -7.12
CA SER A 194 18.96 9.68 -8.30
C SER A 194 17.79 8.92 -8.95
N GLY A 195 17.43 7.78 -8.39
CA GLY A 195 16.43 6.90 -8.96
C GLY A 195 17.05 5.62 -9.54
N PHE A 196 16.27 4.85 -10.29
CA PHE A 196 16.74 3.65 -10.97
C PHE A 196 15.75 3.17 -12.03
N ASP A 197 16.27 2.47 -13.03
CA ASP A 197 15.51 1.61 -13.93
C ASP A 197 15.61 0.15 -13.47
N ALA A 198 14.47 -0.52 -13.31
CA ALA A 198 14.46 -1.91 -12.88
C ALA A 198 13.41 -2.72 -13.65
N ILE A 199 13.87 -3.81 -14.24
CA ILE A 199 13.00 -4.82 -14.87
C ILE A 199 13.17 -6.12 -14.11
N GLY A 200 12.07 -6.60 -13.54
CA GLY A 200 12.01 -7.81 -12.72
C GLY A 200 11.02 -8.82 -13.26
N ILE A 201 11.41 -10.08 -13.22
CA ILE A 201 10.53 -11.23 -13.48
C ILE A 201 10.46 -12.11 -12.25
N GLY A 202 9.40 -12.87 -12.08
CA GLY A 202 9.25 -13.69 -10.90
C GLY A 202 8.20 -14.78 -11.03
N LEU A 203 8.20 -15.66 -10.05
CA LEU A 203 7.23 -16.74 -9.91
C LEU A 203 6.30 -16.43 -8.75
N VAL A 204 5.09 -16.96 -8.81
CA VAL A 204 4.07 -16.84 -7.76
C VAL A 204 3.53 -18.23 -7.46
N LEU A 205 3.43 -18.54 -6.17
CA LEU A 205 2.70 -19.69 -5.64
C LEU A 205 1.66 -19.17 -4.65
N GLU A 206 0.41 -19.56 -4.84
CA GLU A 206 -0.70 -19.16 -3.97
C GLU A 206 -1.52 -20.38 -3.56
N HIS A 207 -1.97 -20.39 -2.31
CA HIS A 207 -3.01 -21.29 -1.82
C HIS A 207 -4.18 -20.47 -1.32
N ASP A 208 -5.33 -20.59 -1.96
CA ASP A 208 -6.53 -19.83 -1.64
C ASP A 208 -7.64 -20.79 -1.18
N ALA A 209 -7.93 -20.76 0.11
CA ALA A 209 -8.99 -21.49 0.78
C ALA A 209 -9.99 -20.53 1.47
N THR A 210 -10.08 -19.29 0.97
CA THR A 210 -11.07 -18.32 1.46
C THR A 210 -12.46 -18.64 0.93
N ASN A 211 -13.48 -18.34 1.72
CA ASN A 211 -14.88 -18.52 1.29
C ASN A 211 -15.32 -17.47 0.26
N HIS A 212 -14.57 -16.38 0.14
CA HIS A 212 -14.93 -15.25 -0.70
C HIS A 212 -13.66 -14.48 -1.06
N GLN A 213 -13.48 -14.07 -2.31
CA GLN A 213 -12.21 -13.47 -2.67
C GLN A 213 -12.13 -11.97 -2.33
N ARG A 214 -13.21 -11.20 -2.53
CA ARG A 214 -13.23 -9.75 -2.25
C ARG A 214 -13.54 -9.41 -0.81
N ASP A 215 -14.39 -10.20 -0.17
CA ASP A 215 -14.85 -9.98 1.20
C ASP A 215 -14.78 -11.29 2.00
N PRO A 216 -13.57 -11.82 2.19
CA PRO A 216 -13.40 -13.07 2.93
C PRO A 216 -13.84 -12.88 4.38
N SER A 217 -14.67 -13.81 4.84
CA SER A 217 -15.13 -13.88 6.22
C SER A 217 -14.65 -15.15 6.94
N SER A 218 -14.13 -16.12 6.20
CA SER A 218 -13.55 -17.34 6.73
C SER A 218 -12.52 -17.95 5.77
N GLY A 219 -11.63 -18.76 6.32
CA GLY A 219 -10.58 -19.43 5.55
C GLY A 219 -9.24 -18.72 5.60
N HIS A 220 -8.38 -19.04 4.66
CA HIS A 220 -7.03 -18.47 4.62
C HIS A 220 -6.52 -18.37 3.18
N ARG A 221 -5.59 -17.43 2.97
CA ARG A 221 -4.82 -17.29 1.73
C ARG A 221 -3.35 -17.18 2.07
N PHE A 222 -2.54 -18.01 1.45
CA PHE A 222 -1.08 -17.95 1.51
C PHE A 222 -0.54 -17.59 0.14
N THR A 223 0.39 -16.64 0.07
CA THR A 223 1.06 -16.25 -1.18
C THR A 223 2.56 -16.16 -0.94
N LEU A 224 3.31 -16.81 -1.82
CA LEU A 224 4.77 -16.72 -1.90
C LEU A 224 5.13 -16.27 -3.32
N HIS A 225 5.92 -15.20 -3.44
CA HIS A 225 6.37 -14.74 -4.74
C HIS A 225 7.72 -14.03 -4.66
N ASN A 226 8.37 -13.88 -5.81
CA ASN A 226 9.64 -13.17 -5.90
C ASN A 226 9.70 -12.28 -7.15
N PHE A 227 10.64 -11.34 -7.14
CA PHE A 227 11.13 -10.66 -8.32
C PHE A 227 12.65 -10.83 -8.40
N ALA A 228 13.13 -11.26 -9.54
CA ALA A 228 14.52 -11.25 -9.94
C ALA A 228 14.73 -10.08 -10.90
N TYR A 229 15.24 -8.98 -10.39
CA TYR A 229 15.63 -7.82 -11.19
C TYR A 229 16.99 -8.08 -11.82
N ARG A 230 17.15 -7.74 -13.10
CA ARG A 230 18.39 -8.06 -13.83
C ARG A 230 18.74 -6.96 -14.83
N GLU A 231 20.02 -6.59 -14.86
CA GLU A 231 20.58 -5.69 -15.88
C GLU A 231 20.42 -6.27 -17.30
N SER A 232 20.51 -7.59 -17.44
CA SER A 232 20.29 -8.29 -18.72
C SER A 232 18.87 -8.15 -19.29
N LEU A 233 17.91 -7.71 -18.47
CA LEU A 233 16.54 -7.39 -18.90
C LEU A 233 16.35 -5.92 -19.26
N GLY A 234 17.41 -5.10 -19.11
CA GLY A 234 17.39 -3.67 -19.39
C GLY A 234 17.35 -2.79 -18.12
N GLY A 235 17.47 -3.38 -16.93
CA GLY A 235 17.57 -2.63 -15.68
C GLY A 235 18.98 -2.12 -15.41
N GLU A 236 19.13 -1.19 -14.47
CA GLU A 236 20.42 -0.60 -14.05
C GLU A 236 21.16 -1.43 -13.00
N SER A 237 20.48 -2.36 -12.33
CA SER A 237 21.07 -3.19 -11.29
C SER A 237 20.41 -4.56 -11.19
N SER A 238 21.19 -5.54 -10.74
CA SER A 238 20.72 -6.91 -10.51
C SER A 238 20.54 -7.17 -9.02
N PHE A 239 19.32 -7.51 -8.59
CA PHE A 239 18.98 -7.83 -7.20
C PHE A 239 17.74 -8.72 -7.11
N ASP A 240 17.53 -9.33 -5.96
CA ASP A 240 16.41 -10.23 -5.73
C ASP A 240 15.51 -9.71 -4.59
N VAL A 241 14.20 -9.86 -4.78
CA VAL A 241 13.19 -9.52 -3.75
C VAL A 241 12.27 -10.71 -3.57
N GLY A 242 12.10 -11.16 -2.33
CA GLY A 242 11.17 -12.21 -1.97
C GLY A 242 10.05 -11.69 -1.07
N TYR A 243 8.85 -12.26 -1.24
CA TYR A 243 7.66 -11.95 -0.46
C TYR A 243 6.98 -13.22 0.02
N ALA A 244 6.53 -13.19 1.27
CA ALA A 244 5.65 -14.20 1.83
C ALA A 244 4.51 -13.51 2.57
N GLN A 245 3.28 -13.95 2.33
CA GLN A 245 2.09 -13.40 2.97
C GLN A 245 1.13 -14.52 3.34
N MET A 246 0.54 -14.41 4.53
CA MET A 246 -0.53 -15.27 5.02
C MET A 246 -1.65 -14.39 5.54
N ASN A 247 -2.84 -14.56 4.99
CA ASN A 247 -4.07 -13.93 5.47
C ASN A 247 -4.97 -15.04 6.02
N TRP A 248 -5.55 -14.82 7.18
CA TRP A 248 -6.48 -15.72 7.82
C TRP A 248 -7.71 -14.96 8.29
N TYR A 249 -8.90 -15.55 8.12
CA TYR A 249 -10.16 -14.89 8.43
C TYR A 249 -11.07 -15.81 9.24
N THR A 250 -11.80 -15.23 10.19
CA THR A 250 -12.81 -15.92 10.97
C THR A 250 -13.98 -15.00 11.34
N THR A 251 -15.17 -15.56 11.44
CA THR A 251 -16.35 -14.83 11.90
C THR A 251 -16.46 -14.84 13.42
N PHE A 252 -16.92 -13.73 13.96
CA PHE A 252 -17.11 -13.55 15.40
C PHE A 252 -18.55 -13.13 15.70
N ARG A 253 -19.39 -14.07 16.11
CA ARG A 253 -20.84 -13.86 16.29
C ARG A 253 -21.21 -12.98 17.49
N ALA A 254 -20.38 -12.91 18.53
CA ALA A 254 -20.67 -12.11 19.73
C ALA A 254 -20.74 -10.60 19.47
N LEU A 255 -20.18 -10.13 18.34
CA LEU A 255 -20.23 -8.73 17.92
C LEU A 255 -21.33 -8.44 16.89
N THR A 256 -22.19 -9.41 16.58
CA THR A 256 -23.29 -9.19 15.65
C THR A 256 -24.48 -8.55 16.35
N SER A 257 -25.01 -7.48 15.75
CA SER A 257 -26.29 -6.90 16.17
C SER A 257 -27.45 -7.71 15.55
N THR A 258 -28.56 -7.83 16.28
CA THR A 258 -29.81 -8.39 15.73
C THR A 258 -30.33 -7.60 14.52
N ARG A 259 -29.84 -6.38 14.30
CA ARG A 259 -30.16 -5.51 13.16
C ARG A 259 -29.17 -5.64 12.01
N ALA A 260 -28.02 -6.29 12.20
CA ALA A 260 -27.02 -6.49 11.16
C ALA A 260 -27.08 -7.97 10.69
N PRO A 261 -27.42 -8.25 9.43
CA PRO A 261 -27.55 -9.62 8.94
C PRO A 261 -26.21 -10.34 8.74
N GLN A 262 -25.09 -9.64 8.84
CA GLN A 262 -23.76 -10.17 8.62
C GLN A 262 -22.99 -10.31 9.94
N ALA A 263 -22.18 -11.37 10.06
CA ALA A 263 -21.31 -11.59 11.20
C ALA A 263 -20.11 -10.62 11.18
N ALA A 264 -19.65 -10.21 12.36
CA ALA A 264 -18.38 -9.53 12.47
C ALA A 264 -17.24 -10.46 12.02
N VAL A 265 -16.20 -9.90 11.39
CA VAL A 265 -15.05 -10.65 10.86
C VAL A 265 -13.79 -10.16 11.53
N ILE A 266 -12.90 -11.09 11.88
CA ILE A 266 -11.52 -10.80 12.25
C ILE A 266 -10.63 -11.39 11.18
N GLY A 267 -9.77 -10.56 10.61
CA GLY A 267 -8.69 -10.95 9.73
C GLY A 267 -7.34 -10.80 10.42
N VAL A 268 -6.40 -11.67 10.10
CA VAL A 268 -5.00 -11.60 10.54
C VAL A 268 -4.11 -11.74 9.32
N GLN A 269 -3.24 -10.76 9.11
CA GLN A 269 -2.20 -10.81 8.08
C GLN A 269 -0.84 -10.97 8.73
N ILE A 270 -0.04 -11.86 8.18
CA ILE A 270 1.40 -11.96 8.43
C ILE A 270 2.08 -11.76 7.09
N LYS A 271 3.00 -10.80 7.00
CA LYS A 271 3.71 -10.48 5.76
C LYS A 271 5.20 -10.33 6.02
N GLY A 272 6.00 -10.82 5.09
CA GLY A 272 7.44 -10.66 5.08
C GLY A 272 7.94 -10.25 3.70
N ARG A 273 8.96 -9.39 3.68
CA ARG A 273 9.71 -8.99 2.50
C ARG A 273 11.19 -9.04 2.80
N LEU A 274 11.95 -9.60 1.87
CA LEU A 274 13.41 -9.67 1.95
C LEU A 274 14.02 -9.21 0.64
N THR A 275 15.18 -8.55 0.73
CA THR A 275 15.95 -8.13 -0.44
C THR A 275 17.38 -8.60 -0.31
N ASN A 276 17.98 -9.03 -1.43
CA ASN A 276 19.37 -9.38 -1.53
C ASN A 276 20.02 -8.54 -2.64
N ASP A 277 21.16 -7.95 -2.36
CA ASP A 277 21.97 -7.14 -3.29
C ASP A 277 21.21 -5.92 -3.89
N ALA A 278 20.15 -5.50 -3.22
CA ALA A 278 19.33 -4.39 -3.69
C ALA A 278 20.02 -3.03 -3.48
N PRO A 279 19.84 -2.07 -4.40
CA PRO A 279 20.16 -0.67 -4.13
C PRO A 279 19.29 -0.15 -2.98
N LEU A 280 19.66 0.97 -2.37
CA LEU A 280 18.92 1.54 -1.23
C LEU A 280 17.43 1.73 -1.54
N SER A 281 17.12 2.15 -2.76
CA SER A 281 15.76 2.28 -3.27
C SER A 281 15.00 0.95 -3.39
N GLY A 282 15.69 -0.17 -3.47
CA GLY A 282 15.12 -1.52 -3.48
C GLY A 282 14.92 -2.14 -2.09
N TYR A 283 15.38 -1.50 -1.00
CA TYR A 283 15.27 -2.03 0.35
C TYR A 283 13.81 -2.25 0.80
N SER A 284 13.63 -3.11 1.78
CA SER A 284 12.34 -3.33 2.42
C SER A 284 11.95 -2.13 3.28
N SER A 285 10.69 -1.71 3.19
CA SER A 285 10.14 -0.60 3.97
C SER A 285 9.03 -1.07 4.90
N VAL A 286 8.79 -0.28 5.95
CA VAL A 286 7.59 -0.44 6.78
C VAL A 286 6.36 -0.14 5.94
N SER A 287 5.43 -1.10 5.84
CA SER A 287 4.21 -1.00 5.02
C SER A 287 2.92 -1.10 5.86
N LEU A 288 2.99 -0.92 7.18
CA LEU A 288 1.82 -0.84 8.04
C LEU A 288 1.04 0.47 7.84
N PRO A 289 -0.28 0.47 8.01
CA PRO A 289 -1.09 1.69 7.98
C PRO A 289 -0.55 2.76 8.95
N GLY A 290 -0.59 4.02 8.53
CA GLY A 290 -0.04 5.15 9.27
C GLY A 290 1.40 5.48 8.91
N TYR A 291 2.17 4.55 8.35
CA TYR A 291 3.54 4.79 7.90
C TYR A 291 3.60 5.14 6.41
N THR A 292 4.45 6.08 6.09
CA THR A 292 4.82 6.34 4.70
C THR A 292 5.85 5.31 4.24
N VAL A 293 5.55 4.62 3.16
CA VAL A 293 6.46 3.64 2.56
C VAL A 293 7.72 4.37 2.08
N GLY A 294 8.90 3.82 2.36
CA GLY A 294 10.20 4.43 2.05
C GLY A 294 10.80 5.23 3.21
N ASN A 295 10.05 5.56 4.25
CA ASN A 295 10.55 6.36 5.37
C ASN A 295 11.51 5.57 6.28
N TYR A 296 11.29 4.28 6.46
CA TYR A 296 12.12 3.39 7.28
C TYR A 296 12.52 2.20 6.42
N LEU A 297 13.82 1.99 6.25
CA LEU A 297 14.38 1.04 5.30
C LEU A 297 15.38 0.07 5.96
N ALA A 298 15.29 -1.20 5.59
CA ALA A 298 16.31 -2.21 5.82
C ALA A 298 16.21 -3.31 4.75
N THR A 299 17.15 -4.22 4.72
CA THR A 299 17.14 -5.33 3.75
C THR A 299 15.96 -6.28 3.97
N ARG A 300 15.37 -6.32 5.17
CA ARG A 300 14.26 -7.23 5.50
C ARG A 300 13.20 -6.53 6.35
N TYR A 301 11.96 -6.91 6.12
CA TYR A 301 10.80 -6.42 6.86
C TYR A 301 9.81 -7.54 7.10
N SER A 302 9.14 -7.54 8.26
CA SER A 302 7.96 -8.37 8.50
C SER A 302 6.98 -7.66 9.43
N HIS A 303 5.69 -8.04 9.32
CA HIS A 303 4.66 -7.53 10.21
C HIS A 303 3.55 -8.54 10.47
N VAL A 304 2.83 -8.29 11.54
CA VAL A 304 1.51 -8.86 11.82
C VAL A 304 0.52 -7.71 11.93
N LEU A 305 -0.62 -7.83 11.23
CA LEU A 305 -1.73 -6.88 11.27
C LEU A 305 -3.03 -7.64 11.56
N VAL A 306 -3.80 -7.17 12.50
CA VAL A 306 -5.14 -7.68 12.82
C VAL A 306 -6.16 -6.62 12.42
N ASP A 307 -7.18 -7.02 11.66
CA ASP A 307 -8.28 -6.16 11.17
C ASP A 307 -9.62 -6.73 11.68
N GLY A 308 -10.41 -5.88 12.32
CA GLY A 308 -11.76 -6.20 12.79
C GLY A 308 -12.81 -5.44 12.00
N ARG A 309 -13.83 -6.14 11.48
CA ARG A 309 -14.92 -5.59 10.67
C ARG A 309 -16.25 -5.89 11.32
N ILE A 310 -16.98 -4.85 11.73
CA ILE A 310 -18.28 -4.97 12.40
C ILE A 310 -19.34 -4.34 11.49
N PRO A 311 -20.20 -5.14 10.84
CA PRO A 311 -21.26 -4.62 10.00
C PRO A 311 -22.33 -3.93 10.86
N LEU A 312 -22.85 -2.82 10.35
CA LEU A 312 -23.97 -2.08 10.88
C LEU A 312 -25.18 -2.17 9.94
N SER A 313 -26.25 -1.47 10.25
CA SER A 313 -27.43 -1.38 9.39
C SER A 313 -27.17 -0.46 8.17
N GLY A 314 -27.91 -0.66 7.08
CA GLY A 314 -27.90 0.23 5.90
C GLY A 314 -26.63 0.15 5.06
N GLY A 315 -25.84 -0.93 5.15
CA GLY A 315 -24.59 -1.10 4.40
C GLY A 315 -23.38 -0.43 5.04
N PHE A 316 -23.55 0.24 6.16
CA PHE A 316 -22.45 0.80 6.94
C PHE A 316 -21.74 -0.28 7.78
N GLY A 317 -20.51 -0.01 8.15
CA GLY A 317 -19.75 -0.80 9.10
C GLY A 317 -18.71 0.03 9.83
N VAL A 318 -18.16 -0.54 10.89
CA VAL A 318 -17.01 -0.01 11.63
C VAL A 318 -15.85 -0.97 11.41
N VAL A 319 -14.67 -0.40 11.24
CA VAL A 319 -13.42 -1.13 11.11
C VAL A 319 -12.44 -0.64 12.16
N ALA A 320 -11.63 -1.55 12.69
CA ALA A 320 -10.53 -1.21 13.57
C ALA A 320 -9.38 -2.19 13.31
N PHE A 321 -8.17 -1.70 13.38
CA PHE A 321 -6.98 -2.54 13.16
C PHE A 321 -5.86 -2.17 14.12
N ALA A 322 -5.01 -3.16 14.38
CA ALA A 322 -3.76 -2.97 15.10
C ALA A 322 -2.71 -3.94 14.56
N GLY A 323 -1.47 -3.48 14.52
CA GLY A 323 -0.37 -4.30 14.01
C GLY A 323 0.97 -3.87 14.58
N VAL A 324 1.95 -4.72 14.33
CA VAL A 324 3.34 -4.45 14.64
C VAL A 324 4.22 -5.02 13.55
N GLY A 325 5.18 -4.23 13.11
CA GLY A 325 6.21 -4.65 12.15
C GLY A 325 7.60 -4.42 12.70
N CYS A 326 8.57 -5.06 12.08
CA CYS A 326 9.97 -4.81 12.37
C CYS A 326 10.84 -4.84 11.12
N LEU A 327 11.89 -4.03 11.14
CA LEU A 327 12.97 -4.03 10.17
C LEU A 327 14.15 -4.81 10.75
N TYR A 328 14.83 -5.59 9.92
CA TYR A 328 15.99 -6.39 10.32
C TYR A 328 16.93 -6.67 9.12
N GLY A 329 18.08 -7.28 9.40
CA GLY A 329 19.13 -7.52 8.42
C GLY A 329 20.16 -6.38 8.45
N HIS A 330 20.23 -5.55 7.41
CA HIS A 330 21.11 -4.37 7.36
C HIS A 330 20.30 -3.10 7.12
N ASP A 331 20.65 -2.04 7.83
CA ASP A 331 20.09 -0.71 7.60
C ASP A 331 20.77 0.01 6.42
N ILE A 332 20.35 1.24 6.14
CA ILE A 332 20.91 2.05 5.04
C ILE A 332 22.41 2.37 5.22
N ALA A 333 22.94 2.31 6.45
CA ALA A 333 24.36 2.50 6.78
C ALA A 333 25.12 1.17 6.86
N GLN A 334 24.53 0.06 6.36
CA GLN A 334 25.08 -1.30 6.38
C GLN A 334 25.34 -1.85 7.79
N ARG A 335 24.72 -1.29 8.82
CA ARG A 335 24.80 -1.80 10.19
C ARG A 335 23.82 -2.95 10.36
N SER A 336 24.24 -3.98 11.09
CA SER A 336 23.35 -5.09 11.44
C SER A 336 22.20 -4.60 12.31
N LEU A 337 20.98 -4.97 11.94
CA LEU A 337 19.76 -4.57 12.62
C LEU A 337 18.97 -5.84 13.01
N SER A 338 18.57 -5.93 14.26
CA SER A 338 17.66 -6.99 14.73
C SER A 338 16.23 -6.48 14.79
N CYS A 339 15.26 -7.41 14.74
CA CYS A 339 13.85 -7.06 14.86
C CYS A 339 13.51 -6.29 16.15
N GLY A 340 14.24 -6.55 17.25
CA GLY A 340 14.04 -5.85 18.53
C GLY A 340 14.47 -4.39 18.52
N ASP A 341 15.42 -4.02 17.64
CA ASP A 341 15.98 -2.66 17.58
C ASP A 341 15.08 -1.69 16.80
N ALA A 342 14.26 -2.21 15.86
CA ALA A 342 13.49 -1.40 14.93
C ALA A 342 12.02 -1.90 14.83
N VAL A 343 11.24 -1.64 15.87
CA VAL A 343 9.84 -2.02 16.01
C VAL A 343 8.93 -0.85 15.68
N TYR A 344 7.88 -1.14 14.89
CA TYR A 344 6.93 -0.17 14.33
C TYR A 344 5.50 -0.61 14.65
N PRO A 345 4.88 -0.11 15.74
CA PRO A 345 3.47 -0.36 16.04
C PRO A 345 2.58 0.49 15.13
N SER A 346 1.41 -0.02 14.80
CA SER A 346 0.37 0.68 14.05
C SER A 346 -0.99 0.36 14.64
N ALA A 347 -1.88 1.34 14.69
CA ALA A 347 -3.27 1.13 15.03
C ALA A 347 -4.15 2.15 14.30
N GLY A 348 -5.41 1.80 14.10
CA GLY A 348 -6.35 2.70 13.47
C GLY A 348 -7.79 2.21 13.55
N PHE A 349 -8.68 3.05 13.10
CA PHE A 349 -10.11 2.75 13.00
C PHE A 349 -10.74 3.55 11.87
N GLY A 350 -11.93 3.15 11.48
CA GLY A 350 -12.62 3.82 10.39
C GLY A 350 -14.07 3.39 10.24
N LEU A 351 -14.69 3.95 9.22
CA LEU A 351 -16.02 3.62 8.77
C LEU A 351 -15.93 2.91 7.42
N SER A 352 -16.80 1.94 7.20
CA SER A 352 -16.96 1.29 5.90
C SER A 352 -18.38 1.46 5.38
N TYR A 353 -18.50 1.45 4.05
CA TYR A 353 -19.80 1.48 3.38
C TYR A 353 -19.80 0.54 2.17
N MET A 354 -20.80 -0.32 2.09
CA MET A 354 -21.00 -1.25 0.98
C MET A 354 -21.55 -0.49 -0.23
N LEU A 355 -20.67 -0.14 -1.17
CA LEU A 355 -21.02 0.61 -2.38
C LEU A 355 -21.81 -0.23 -3.38
N LYS A 356 -21.40 -1.48 -3.53
CA LYS A 356 -22.00 -2.41 -4.50
C LYS A 356 -22.09 -3.80 -3.88
N LYS A 357 -23.28 -4.16 -3.42
CA LYS A 357 -23.48 -5.42 -2.70
C LYS A 357 -23.28 -6.64 -3.60
N GLU A 358 -23.74 -6.56 -4.85
CA GLU A 358 -23.64 -7.64 -5.85
C GLU A 358 -22.20 -7.96 -6.24
N ALA A 359 -21.31 -6.99 -6.11
CA ALA A 359 -19.89 -7.12 -6.43
C ALA A 359 -19.00 -7.06 -5.18
N SER A 360 -19.59 -7.05 -3.96
CA SER A 360 -18.90 -6.91 -2.66
C SER A 360 -17.89 -5.78 -2.63
N ILE A 361 -18.22 -4.63 -3.26
CA ILE A 361 -17.37 -3.47 -3.28
C ILE A 361 -17.66 -2.60 -2.07
N VAL A 362 -16.68 -2.49 -1.20
CA VAL A 362 -16.71 -1.69 0.03
C VAL A 362 -15.78 -0.51 -0.12
N ILE A 363 -16.16 0.66 0.39
CA ILE A 363 -15.24 1.77 0.64
C ILE A 363 -15.01 1.90 2.15
N ARG A 364 -13.81 2.32 2.53
CA ARG A 364 -13.40 2.49 3.93
C ARG A 364 -12.71 3.84 4.08
N LEU A 365 -13.17 4.64 5.02
CA LEU A 365 -12.48 5.84 5.46
C LEU A 365 -11.80 5.54 6.80
N GLU A 366 -10.48 5.54 6.82
CA GLU A 366 -9.68 5.07 7.93
C GLU A 366 -8.68 6.11 8.40
N LEU A 367 -8.58 6.27 9.71
CA LEU A 367 -7.50 6.98 10.38
C LEU A 367 -6.51 5.96 10.93
N ALA A 368 -5.24 6.13 10.63
CA ALA A 368 -4.17 5.26 11.08
C ALA A 368 -3.08 6.06 11.78
N LYS A 369 -2.52 5.50 12.84
CA LYS A 369 -1.41 6.09 13.58
C LYS A 369 -0.30 5.06 13.79
N GLY A 370 0.93 5.49 13.53
CA GLY A 370 2.17 4.77 13.82
C GLY A 370 3.00 5.45 14.90
N LYS A 371 4.27 5.07 14.99
CA LYS A 371 5.28 5.65 15.88
C LYS A 371 5.81 6.98 15.30
N ASN A 372 6.29 7.89 16.14
CA ASN A 372 6.97 9.15 15.77
C ASN A 372 6.10 10.04 14.84
N ASP A 373 4.89 10.35 15.27
CA ASP A 373 3.93 11.23 14.54
C ASP A 373 3.57 10.76 13.11
N ASN A 374 3.87 9.50 12.78
CA ASN A 374 3.34 8.89 11.56
C ASN A 374 1.84 8.72 11.69
N GLU A 375 1.08 9.41 10.85
CA GLU A 375 -0.38 9.30 10.77
C GLU A 375 -0.86 9.49 9.34
N ALA A 376 -2.00 8.89 9.02
CA ALA A 376 -2.58 9.00 7.70
C ALA A 376 -4.10 8.82 7.73
N LEU A 377 -4.77 9.48 6.80
CA LEU A 377 -6.18 9.29 6.46
C LEU A 377 -6.25 8.57 5.11
N TYR A 378 -6.98 7.48 5.04
CA TYR A 378 -7.14 6.71 3.82
C TYR A 378 -8.60 6.60 3.42
N LEU A 379 -8.87 6.78 2.14
CA LEU A 379 -10.07 6.23 1.51
C LEU A 379 -9.64 5.00 0.71
N ARG A 380 -10.06 3.82 1.14
CA ARG A 380 -9.69 2.56 0.53
C ARG A 380 -10.89 1.89 -0.12
N PHE A 381 -10.63 1.15 -1.19
CA PHE A 381 -11.58 0.24 -1.81
C PHE A 381 -11.24 -1.18 -1.39
N GLY A 382 -12.25 -1.93 -0.93
CA GLY A 382 -12.07 -3.27 -0.40
C GLY A 382 -11.68 -3.28 1.09
N HIS A 383 -11.11 -4.40 1.53
CA HIS A 383 -10.66 -4.61 2.90
C HIS A 383 -9.14 -4.40 3.02
N SER A 384 -8.60 -4.37 4.25
CA SER A 384 -7.17 -4.10 4.49
C SER A 384 -6.27 -5.19 3.92
N PHE A 385 -6.76 -6.43 3.81
CA PHE A 385 -6.10 -7.60 3.22
C PHE A 385 -7.11 -8.71 2.96
#